data_37d48cd30afbd5dbc2b5179e747a6794
#
_entry.id   37d48cd30afbd5dbc2b5179e747a6794
#
_cell.length_a   1.000
_cell.length_b   1.000
_cell.length_c   1.000
_cell.angle_alpha   90.00
_cell.angle_beta   90.00
_cell.angle_gamma   90.00
#
_symmetry.space_group_name_H-M   'P 1'
#
loop_
_entity.id
_entity.type
_entity.pdbx_description
1 polymer ?
#
loop_
_entity_poly.entity_id
_entity_poly.type
_entity_poly.pdbx_seq_one_letter_code
_entity_poly.pdbx_strand_id
1 'polypeptide(L)'
;MVTSERFDRHAKYLRLLSEHFPTQQAVFTEIINLQAILNLPKGTEHFMSDLHGEYEAFMHILNNCSGVVREHVDEIFGNDLSDQEKADLCTLIYYPHEKIALAHDAHRDSPTWYKTMLDELIAVARRLSSRYTRSKVRKAIPHEYAYIIDELLHTHPDENNYRVRYHERIIDSILETGSTEDFISSLAELIKRLAVDHIHLVGDIFDRGGGAAKIMDRLLLCTHQRLDIQWGNHDILWMGAAAGEEACVISVLRNNLRYGNYEILENDYGISLRELVSFADRTYRAGERITPLMKAVNVLLFKLEGQIIQRHPEFDMEGRLLLENIDLEAGTVRLENGTWPLATRDFPTLDPEHPYELTASEQRIVDKLVSEFTGSDHLRRHVEFLFRHGSMYLVRNGNLLFHGCVPMNEDGTFASMNCEGTWRSGRDYLDFCDRIARRAWRDHDRAALDWLWYLWIGYRSPASGRYVKTFERSYLEDQATWAEPMDPYFTLTHEATACDAVLREFGVEPEHGHIINGHTPVKTKSGEKPIRAGGKLLVIDGGFCSAYHPRTGIAGYTLISSSRGMRLKAHEAFTTVAAAIERNADIQSETDHFARAERPIMVSDTDTGAEIRDQIQDLRLLLDAYRTGALEER
;
A
#
# COMPACT_ATOMS: atom_id res chain seq x y z
N MET A 1 21.75 2.70 -40.46
CA MET A 1 21.91 4.14 -40.81
C MET A 1 20.58 4.84 -40.63
N VAL A 2 20.56 5.95 -39.88
CA VAL A 2 19.36 6.79 -39.76
C VAL A 2 19.21 7.52 -41.07
N THR A 3 18.11 7.30 -41.81
CA THR A 3 17.80 8.10 -43.00
C THR A 3 17.42 9.52 -42.54
N SER A 4 17.65 10.54 -43.40
CA SER A 4 17.31 11.94 -43.12
C SER A 4 15.88 12.12 -42.62
N GLU A 5 14.91 11.41 -43.18
CA GLU A 5 13.51 11.45 -42.76
C GLU A 5 13.26 10.91 -41.33
N ARG A 6 14.07 9.96 -40.86
CA ARG A 6 13.95 9.40 -39.51
C ARG A 6 14.57 10.33 -38.46
N PHE A 7 15.65 11.05 -38.85
CA PHE A 7 16.22 12.11 -38.04
C PHE A 7 15.25 13.28 -37.89
N ASP A 8 14.64 13.75 -38.95
CA ASP A 8 13.73 14.91 -38.91
C ASP A 8 12.54 14.69 -37.96
N ARG A 9 12.00 13.48 -37.92
CA ARG A 9 10.93 13.12 -36.96
C ARG A 9 11.37 13.13 -35.50
N HIS A 10 12.63 12.84 -35.21
CA HIS A 10 13.16 12.72 -33.84
C HIS A 10 14.13 13.86 -33.48
N ALA A 11 14.36 14.81 -34.40
CA ALA A 11 15.41 15.82 -34.25
C ALA A 11 15.35 16.62 -32.95
N LYS A 12 14.15 17.03 -32.53
CA LYS A 12 13.97 17.76 -31.26
C LYS A 12 14.34 16.88 -30.04
N TYR A 13 13.91 15.63 -30.05
CA TYR A 13 14.20 14.67 -28.97
C TYR A 13 15.69 14.33 -28.91
N LEU A 14 16.33 14.06 -30.07
CA LEU A 14 17.77 13.76 -30.13
C LEU A 14 18.62 14.95 -29.68
N ARG A 15 18.18 16.18 -29.96
CA ARG A 15 18.85 17.39 -29.45
C ARG A 15 18.78 17.51 -27.94
N LEU A 16 17.62 17.22 -27.34
CA LEU A 16 17.47 17.16 -25.86
C LEU A 16 18.32 16.06 -25.27
N LEU A 17 18.32 14.87 -25.87
CA LEU A 17 19.12 13.73 -25.42
C LEU A 17 20.63 14.03 -25.50
N SER A 18 21.08 14.79 -26.52
CA SER A 18 22.48 15.21 -26.67
C SER A 18 22.97 16.17 -25.59
N GLU A 19 22.06 16.82 -24.84
CA GLU A 19 22.44 17.64 -23.68
C GLU A 19 22.94 16.80 -22.53
N HIS A 20 22.39 15.58 -22.38
CA HIS A 20 22.79 14.60 -21.35
C HIS A 20 23.98 13.73 -21.81
N PHE A 21 24.08 13.46 -23.11
CA PHE A 21 25.12 12.62 -23.70
C PHE A 21 25.82 13.38 -24.83
N PRO A 22 26.68 14.37 -24.49
CA PRO A 22 27.21 15.33 -25.46
C PRO A 22 28.24 14.77 -26.45
N THR A 23 28.79 13.57 -26.18
CA THR A 23 29.82 12.93 -27.02
C THR A 23 29.49 11.50 -27.36
N GLN A 24 30.05 10.93 -28.42
CA GLN A 24 29.93 9.51 -28.75
C GLN A 24 30.43 8.65 -27.60
N GLN A 25 31.49 9.02 -26.89
CA GLN A 25 32.03 8.29 -25.76
C GLN A 25 31.01 8.22 -24.59
N ALA A 26 30.31 9.32 -24.31
CA ALA A 26 29.24 9.32 -23.30
C ALA A 26 28.12 8.36 -23.69
N VAL A 27 27.71 8.37 -24.98
CA VAL A 27 26.69 7.46 -25.50
C VAL A 27 27.16 5.99 -25.42
N PHE A 28 28.39 5.68 -25.82
CA PHE A 28 28.95 4.31 -25.71
C PHE A 28 28.96 3.84 -24.26
N THR A 29 29.45 4.67 -23.35
CA THR A 29 29.53 4.33 -21.92
C THR A 29 28.15 3.95 -21.37
N GLU A 30 27.14 4.75 -21.71
CA GLU A 30 25.78 4.49 -21.21
C GLU A 30 25.16 3.27 -21.87
N ILE A 31 25.32 3.04 -23.18
CA ILE A 31 24.85 1.81 -23.83
C ILE A 31 25.48 0.56 -23.17
N ILE A 32 26.78 0.57 -22.91
CA ILE A 32 27.48 -0.55 -22.28
C ILE A 32 26.96 -0.76 -20.86
N ASN A 33 26.76 0.31 -20.09
CA ASN A 33 26.19 0.26 -18.75
C ASN A 33 24.78 -0.36 -18.75
N LEU A 34 23.89 0.16 -19.60
CA LEU A 34 22.51 -0.32 -19.72
C LEU A 34 22.44 -1.78 -20.17
N GLN A 35 23.29 -2.18 -21.14
CA GLN A 35 23.37 -3.58 -21.56
C GLN A 35 23.85 -4.51 -20.44
N ALA A 36 24.79 -4.05 -19.60
CA ALA A 36 25.24 -4.82 -18.45
C ALA A 36 24.14 -4.97 -17.40
N ILE A 37 23.35 -3.90 -17.15
CA ILE A 37 22.22 -3.90 -16.20
C ILE A 37 21.17 -4.94 -16.59
N LEU A 38 20.89 -5.14 -17.87
CA LEU A 38 19.93 -6.15 -18.35
C LEU A 38 20.29 -7.58 -17.88
N ASN A 39 21.56 -7.85 -17.58
CA ASN A 39 22.07 -9.13 -17.13
C ASN A 39 22.18 -9.26 -15.60
N LEU A 40 21.71 -8.28 -14.84
CA LEU A 40 21.57 -8.40 -13.39
C LEU A 40 20.29 -9.15 -13.03
N PRO A 41 20.26 -9.85 -11.88
CA PRO A 41 19.04 -10.47 -11.40
C PRO A 41 17.97 -9.42 -11.10
N LYS A 42 16.71 -9.77 -11.31
CA LYS A 42 15.55 -8.96 -10.92
C LYS A 42 15.64 -8.61 -9.43
N GLY A 43 15.36 -7.37 -9.09
CA GLY A 43 15.23 -6.92 -7.71
C GLY A 43 14.05 -7.57 -6.99
N THR A 44 14.03 -7.42 -5.67
CA THR A 44 12.97 -8.00 -4.83
C THR A 44 11.81 -6.99 -4.70
N GLU A 45 10.60 -7.43 -5.00
CA GLU A 45 9.36 -6.67 -4.87
C GLU A 45 8.52 -7.28 -3.75
N HIS A 46 7.98 -6.45 -2.87
CA HIS A 46 7.07 -6.84 -1.80
C HIS A 46 5.68 -6.28 -2.06
N PHE A 47 4.66 -7.13 -1.90
CA PHE A 47 3.26 -6.75 -2.03
C PHE A 47 2.56 -6.98 -0.69
N MET A 48 1.91 -5.95 -0.19
CA MET A 48 1.13 -5.96 1.05
C MET A 48 -0.20 -5.27 0.83
N SER A 49 -1.21 -5.59 1.63
CA SER A 49 -2.55 -5.05 1.51
C SER A 49 -3.20 -4.91 2.89
N ASP A 50 -4.22 -4.07 2.98
CA ASP A 50 -5.11 -3.98 4.15
C ASP A 50 -4.38 -3.74 5.47
N LEU A 51 -3.46 -2.76 5.49
CA LEU A 51 -2.65 -2.42 6.66
C LEU A 51 -3.51 -1.86 7.80
N HIS A 52 -4.59 -1.17 7.47
CA HIS A 52 -5.60 -0.68 8.40
C HIS A 52 -5.06 -0.06 9.69
N GLY A 53 -4.05 0.82 9.55
CA GLY A 53 -3.48 1.55 10.69
C GLY A 53 -2.70 0.70 11.70
N GLU A 54 -2.35 -0.55 11.39
CA GLU A 54 -1.54 -1.41 12.25
C GLU A 54 -0.04 -1.09 12.12
N TYR A 55 0.34 0.08 12.63
CA TYR A 55 1.67 0.66 12.46
C TYR A 55 2.81 -0.24 12.97
N GLU A 56 2.68 -0.79 14.18
CA GLU A 56 3.75 -1.59 14.80
C GLU A 56 4.05 -2.86 14.00
N ALA A 57 3.01 -3.57 13.56
CA ALA A 57 3.15 -4.77 12.74
C ALA A 57 3.76 -4.43 11.37
N PHE A 58 3.28 -3.37 10.73
CA PHE A 58 3.80 -2.89 9.45
C PHE A 58 5.28 -2.51 9.56
N MET A 59 5.67 -1.74 10.59
CA MET A 59 7.06 -1.35 10.82
C MET A 59 7.97 -2.56 11.05
N HIS A 60 7.51 -3.57 11.79
CA HIS A 60 8.29 -4.78 11.99
C HIS A 60 8.52 -5.53 10.66
N ILE A 61 7.49 -5.65 9.82
CA ILE A 61 7.60 -6.28 8.49
C ILE A 61 8.53 -5.49 7.56
N LEU A 62 8.48 -4.16 7.61
CA LEU A 62 9.45 -3.34 6.87
C LEU A 62 10.88 -3.54 7.36
N ASN A 63 11.08 -3.55 8.67
CA ASN A 63 12.40 -3.68 9.29
C ASN A 63 13.05 -5.04 9.04
N ASN A 64 12.28 -6.14 9.09
CA ASN A 64 12.78 -7.48 8.81
C ASN A 64 12.74 -7.83 7.31
N CYS A 65 12.28 -6.88 6.46
CA CYS A 65 12.11 -7.09 5.02
C CYS A 65 11.31 -8.37 4.72
N SER A 66 10.21 -8.59 5.46
CA SER A 66 9.38 -9.81 5.36
C SER A 66 10.20 -11.11 5.50
N GLY A 67 11.27 -11.09 6.31
CA GLY A 67 12.17 -12.23 6.55
C GLY A 67 13.22 -12.46 5.45
N VAL A 68 13.33 -11.61 4.44
CA VAL A 68 14.38 -11.71 3.39
C VAL A 68 15.78 -11.53 4.01
N VAL A 69 15.92 -10.67 5.01
CA VAL A 69 17.20 -10.48 5.71
C VAL A 69 17.65 -11.78 6.38
N ARG A 70 16.73 -12.48 7.08
CA ARG A 70 17.04 -13.76 7.74
C ARG A 70 17.51 -14.82 6.73
N GLU A 71 16.84 -14.92 5.58
CA GLU A 71 17.23 -15.85 4.53
C GLU A 71 18.67 -15.59 4.04
N HIS A 72 19.05 -14.31 3.86
CA HIS A 72 20.41 -13.99 3.47
C HIS A 72 21.43 -14.26 4.58
N VAL A 73 21.11 -14.01 5.84
CA VAL A 73 21.94 -14.38 6.98
C VAL A 73 22.16 -15.90 7.02
N ASP A 74 21.10 -16.69 6.85
CA ASP A 74 21.20 -18.15 6.80
C ASP A 74 22.03 -18.65 5.60
N GLU A 75 21.88 -18.02 4.40
CA GLU A 75 22.67 -18.35 3.21
C GLU A 75 24.17 -18.03 3.38
N ILE A 76 24.51 -16.94 4.07
CA ILE A 76 25.90 -16.48 4.21
C ILE A 76 26.64 -17.30 5.27
N PHE A 77 26.04 -17.46 6.41
CA PHE A 77 26.73 -18.00 7.60
C PHE A 77 26.49 -19.52 7.79
N GLY A 78 25.45 -20.08 7.16
CA GLY A 78 25.22 -21.53 7.19
C GLY A 78 25.29 -22.11 8.61
N ASN A 79 26.31 -22.95 8.87
CA ASN A 79 26.60 -23.54 10.18
C ASN A 79 27.68 -22.80 10.95
N ASP A 80 28.25 -21.72 10.41
CA ASP A 80 29.32 -20.94 11.07
C ASP A 80 28.78 -20.14 12.26
N LEU A 81 27.49 -19.75 12.23
CA LEU A 81 26.75 -19.16 13.32
C LEU A 81 25.63 -20.08 13.79
N SER A 82 25.43 -20.15 15.11
CA SER A 82 24.26 -20.80 15.70
C SER A 82 22.97 -20.04 15.35
N ASP A 83 21.82 -20.70 15.47
CA ASP A 83 20.52 -20.05 15.21
C ASP A 83 20.27 -18.84 16.11
N GLN A 84 20.81 -18.87 17.36
CA GLN A 84 20.73 -17.76 18.29
C GLN A 84 21.58 -16.57 17.83
N GLU A 85 22.81 -16.79 17.38
CA GLU A 85 23.69 -15.73 16.86
C GLU A 85 23.11 -15.10 15.60
N LYS A 86 22.57 -15.90 14.69
CA LYS A 86 21.85 -15.40 13.51
C LYS A 86 20.62 -14.57 13.90
N ALA A 87 19.86 -14.99 14.90
CA ALA A 87 18.72 -14.24 15.39
C ALA A 87 19.14 -12.93 16.07
N ASP A 88 20.25 -12.93 16.80
CA ASP A 88 20.87 -11.73 17.38
C ASP A 88 21.29 -10.73 16.29
N LEU A 89 21.97 -11.19 15.24
CA LEU A 89 22.38 -10.38 14.09
C LEU A 89 21.16 -9.81 13.34
N CYS A 90 20.15 -10.63 13.08
CA CYS A 90 18.92 -10.18 12.43
C CYS A 90 18.22 -9.10 13.26
N THR A 91 18.09 -9.29 14.58
CA THR A 91 17.46 -8.30 15.46
C THR A 91 18.27 -7.00 15.50
N LEU A 92 19.60 -7.07 15.42
CA LEU A 92 20.46 -5.88 15.30
C LEU A 92 20.21 -5.13 13.99
N ILE A 93 20.00 -5.83 12.87
CA ILE A 93 19.63 -5.21 11.58
C ILE A 93 18.26 -4.55 11.66
N TYR A 94 17.29 -5.20 12.31
CA TYR A 94 15.90 -4.71 12.39
C TYR A 94 15.78 -3.48 13.29
N TYR A 95 16.42 -3.51 14.45
CA TYR A 95 16.31 -2.54 15.55
C TYR A 95 17.70 -2.21 16.14
N PRO A 96 18.58 -1.53 15.39
CA PRO A 96 19.97 -1.34 15.81
C PRO A 96 20.08 -0.58 17.14
N HIS A 97 19.37 0.52 17.31
CA HIS A 97 19.45 1.35 18.52
C HIS A 97 18.98 0.59 19.77
N GLU A 98 17.83 -0.05 19.69
CA GLU A 98 17.24 -0.79 20.81
C GLU A 98 18.08 -2.03 21.16
N LYS A 99 18.62 -2.71 20.15
CA LYS A 99 19.45 -3.91 20.38
C LYS A 99 20.80 -3.55 21.00
N ILE A 100 21.41 -2.45 20.59
CA ILE A 100 22.65 -1.93 21.19
C ILE A 100 22.39 -1.51 22.65
N ALA A 101 21.30 -0.78 22.92
CA ALA A 101 20.92 -0.40 24.28
C ALA A 101 20.76 -1.63 25.19
N LEU A 102 20.08 -2.68 24.69
CA LEU A 102 19.94 -3.94 25.44
C LEU A 102 21.28 -4.63 25.69
N ALA A 103 22.22 -4.61 24.72
CA ALA A 103 23.54 -5.17 24.88
C ALA A 103 24.35 -4.39 25.92
N HIS A 104 24.21 -3.06 25.93
CA HIS A 104 24.84 -2.17 26.91
C HIS A 104 24.33 -2.45 28.35
N ASP A 105 23.01 -2.50 28.54
CA ASP A 105 22.39 -2.80 29.82
C ASP A 105 22.81 -4.19 30.37
N ALA A 106 23.01 -5.14 29.47
CA ALA A 106 23.49 -6.48 29.81
C ALA A 106 25.02 -6.59 29.95
N HIS A 107 25.77 -5.48 29.82
CA HIS A 107 27.24 -5.44 29.81
C HIS A 107 27.88 -6.38 28.78
N ARG A 108 27.28 -6.56 27.63
CA ARG A 108 27.77 -7.41 26.53
C ARG A 108 28.42 -6.63 25.39
N ASP A 109 28.35 -5.31 25.41
CA ASP A 109 28.84 -4.35 24.43
C ASP A 109 30.40 -4.16 24.47
N SER A 110 31.13 -5.26 24.49
CA SER A 110 32.61 -5.22 24.47
C SER A 110 33.14 -4.78 23.09
N PRO A 111 34.38 -4.23 23.01
CA PRO A 111 35.02 -3.95 21.73
C PRO A 111 35.04 -5.15 20.77
N THR A 112 35.22 -6.36 21.31
CA THR A 112 35.17 -7.60 20.52
C THR A 112 33.77 -7.86 19.94
N TRP A 113 32.73 -7.64 20.74
CA TRP A 113 31.34 -7.79 20.26
C TRP A 113 31.04 -6.82 19.11
N TYR A 114 31.40 -5.55 19.25
CA TYR A 114 31.22 -4.56 18.20
C TYR A 114 31.98 -4.93 16.91
N LYS A 115 33.21 -5.42 17.00
CA LYS A 115 33.99 -5.89 15.84
C LYS A 115 33.28 -7.04 15.12
N THR A 116 32.85 -8.05 15.87
CA THR A 116 32.11 -9.19 15.32
C THR A 116 30.86 -8.73 14.60
N MET A 117 30.02 -7.89 15.22
CA MET A 117 28.81 -7.35 14.62
C MET A 117 29.08 -6.55 13.35
N LEU A 118 30.15 -5.72 13.33
CA LEU A 118 30.53 -4.96 12.14
C LEU A 118 30.95 -5.89 10.99
N ASP A 119 31.79 -6.90 11.26
CA ASP A 119 32.21 -7.85 10.24
C ASP A 119 31.06 -8.63 9.64
N GLU A 120 30.12 -9.09 10.48
CA GLU A 120 28.91 -9.80 10.05
C GLU A 120 27.99 -8.90 9.23
N LEU A 121 27.73 -7.66 9.68
CA LEU A 121 26.92 -6.68 8.93
C LEU A 121 27.53 -6.34 7.57
N ILE A 122 28.86 -6.16 7.52
CA ILE A 122 29.58 -5.91 6.26
C ILE A 122 29.45 -7.10 5.32
N ALA A 123 29.53 -8.34 5.83
CA ALA A 123 29.34 -9.55 5.01
C ALA A 123 27.93 -9.61 4.41
N VAL A 124 26.88 -9.31 5.20
CA VAL A 124 25.49 -9.24 4.71
C VAL A 124 25.33 -8.12 3.68
N ALA A 125 25.80 -6.91 3.97
CA ALA A 125 25.73 -5.77 3.06
C ALA A 125 26.45 -6.06 1.73
N ARG A 126 27.64 -6.69 1.79
CA ARG A 126 28.41 -7.11 0.59
C ARG A 126 27.65 -8.11 -0.26
N ARG A 127 27.04 -9.12 0.36
CA ARG A 127 26.23 -10.14 -0.34
C ARG A 127 25.05 -9.51 -1.08
N LEU A 128 24.33 -8.60 -0.42
CA LEU A 128 23.21 -7.90 -1.01
C LEU A 128 23.66 -6.94 -2.13
N SER A 129 24.75 -6.19 -1.93
CA SER A 129 25.28 -5.24 -2.89
C SER A 129 25.73 -5.89 -4.20
N SER A 130 26.18 -7.16 -4.15
CA SER A 130 26.63 -7.90 -5.35
C SER A 130 25.55 -8.11 -6.42
N ARG A 131 24.29 -7.90 -6.07
CA ARG A 131 23.13 -8.03 -6.99
C ARG A 131 22.86 -6.75 -7.79
N TYR A 132 23.56 -5.66 -7.49
CA TYR A 132 23.29 -4.33 -8.01
C TYR A 132 24.52 -3.69 -8.65
N THR A 133 24.29 -2.64 -9.45
CA THR A 133 25.40 -1.80 -9.92
C THR A 133 25.99 -0.98 -8.77
N ARG A 134 27.28 -0.67 -8.85
CA ARG A 134 27.95 0.21 -7.87
C ARG A 134 27.22 1.56 -7.72
N SER A 135 26.74 2.12 -8.83
CA SER A 135 25.98 3.38 -8.80
C SER A 135 24.71 3.28 -7.96
N LYS A 136 23.96 2.16 -8.06
CA LYS A 136 22.76 1.93 -7.27
C LYS A 136 23.11 1.75 -5.80
N VAL A 137 24.14 0.97 -5.49
CA VAL A 137 24.61 0.75 -4.11
C VAL A 137 25.03 2.07 -3.47
N ARG A 138 25.83 2.90 -4.15
CA ARG A 138 26.26 4.22 -3.64
C ARG A 138 25.09 5.14 -3.33
N LYS A 139 24.03 5.13 -4.15
CA LYS A 139 22.81 5.91 -3.89
C LYS A 139 22.02 5.39 -2.68
N ALA A 140 22.15 4.12 -2.36
CA ALA A 140 21.48 3.51 -1.20
C ALA A 140 22.24 3.70 0.12
N ILE A 141 23.57 3.94 0.06
CA ILE A 141 24.40 4.15 1.25
C ILE A 141 23.99 5.47 1.93
N PRO A 142 23.79 5.48 3.27
CA PRO A 142 23.62 6.70 4.05
C PRO A 142 24.78 7.66 3.85
N HIS A 143 24.47 8.95 3.69
CA HIS A 143 25.42 9.96 3.23
C HIS A 143 26.62 10.15 4.17
N GLU A 144 26.39 10.04 5.48
CA GLU A 144 27.37 10.34 6.53
C GLU A 144 28.61 9.43 6.46
N TYR A 145 28.42 8.16 6.11
CA TYR A 145 29.50 7.15 6.07
C TYR A 145 29.74 6.58 4.67
N ALA A 146 29.26 7.27 3.63
CA ALA A 146 29.22 6.72 2.27
C ALA A 146 30.59 6.25 1.75
N TYR A 147 31.64 7.04 1.97
CA TYR A 147 33.01 6.68 1.56
C TYR A 147 33.53 5.43 2.28
N ILE A 148 33.38 5.39 3.60
CA ILE A 148 33.88 4.29 4.42
C ILE A 148 33.15 2.98 4.12
N ILE A 149 31.82 3.03 4.00
CA ILE A 149 31.02 1.87 3.65
C ILE A 149 31.36 1.36 2.24
N ASP A 150 31.52 2.25 1.25
CA ASP A 150 31.91 1.86 -0.12
C ASP A 150 33.27 1.14 -0.13
N GLU A 151 34.26 1.62 0.64
CA GLU A 151 35.56 0.94 0.81
C GLU A 151 35.41 -0.45 1.43
N LEU A 152 34.65 -0.56 2.52
CA LEU A 152 34.46 -1.84 3.24
C LEU A 152 33.70 -2.88 2.38
N LEU A 153 32.77 -2.46 1.54
CA LEU A 153 32.02 -3.35 0.63
C LEU A 153 32.89 -3.94 -0.47
N HIS A 154 33.96 -3.25 -0.90
CA HIS A 154 34.79 -3.64 -2.04
C HIS A 154 36.13 -4.28 -1.66
N THR A 155 36.43 -4.43 -0.37
CA THR A 155 37.60 -5.15 0.10
C THR A 155 37.29 -6.65 0.18
N HIS A 156 38.09 -7.49 -0.46
CA HIS A 156 37.93 -8.95 -0.41
C HIS A 156 38.90 -9.56 0.64
N PRO A 157 38.43 -10.54 1.45
CA PRO A 157 39.25 -11.19 2.46
C PRO A 157 40.49 -11.90 1.89
N ASP A 158 40.45 -12.30 0.64
CA ASP A 158 41.55 -13.02 -0.06
C ASP A 158 42.60 -12.08 -0.67
N GLU A 159 42.42 -10.76 -0.54
CA GLU A 159 43.41 -9.80 -0.99
C GLU A 159 44.59 -9.69 0.00
N ASN A 160 45.75 -9.32 -0.53
CA ASN A 160 47.03 -9.34 0.14
C ASN A 160 47.01 -8.60 1.54
N ASN A 161 47.88 -8.99 2.47
CA ASN A 161 47.96 -8.56 3.87
C ASN A 161 47.84 -7.04 4.14
N TYR A 162 48.13 -6.17 3.15
CA TYR A 162 48.02 -4.71 3.34
C TYR A 162 46.57 -4.21 3.31
N ARG A 163 45.69 -4.79 2.48
CA ARG A 163 44.29 -4.41 2.44
C ARG A 163 43.50 -4.95 3.63
N VAL A 164 43.85 -6.15 4.10
CA VAL A 164 43.26 -6.69 5.34
C VAL A 164 43.59 -5.78 6.53
N ARG A 165 44.87 -5.35 6.67
CA ARG A 165 45.24 -4.39 7.72
C ARG A 165 44.57 -3.03 7.58
N TYR A 166 44.35 -2.55 6.36
CA TYR A 166 43.63 -1.30 6.11
C TYR A 166 42.18 -1.41 6.57
N HIS A 167 41.52 -2.52 6.26
CA HIS A 167 40.16 -2.82 6.69
C HIS A 167 40.04 -2.91 8.22
N GLU A 168 40.91 -3.69 8.85
CA GLU A 168 41.01 -3.79 10.33
C GLU A 168 41.22 -2.40 10.96
N ARG A 169 42.07 -1.57 10.38
CA ARG A 169 42.32 -0.22 10.90
C ARG A 169 41.10 0.72 10.75
N ILE A 170 40.31 0.58 9.70
CA ILE A 170 39.05 1.30 9.59
C ILE A 170 38.10 0.91 10.74
N ILE A 171 37.91 -0.38 10.98
CA ILE A 171 37.04 -0.88 12.06
C ILE A 171 37.56 -0.40 13.42
N ASP A 172 38.87 -0.52 13.69
CA ASP A 172 39.48 -0.02 14.92
C ASP A 172 39.24 1.49 15.10
N SER A 173 39.34 2.28 14.01
CA SER A 173 39.13 3.72 14.08
C SER A 173 37.65 4.07 14.33
N ILE A 174 36.69 3.29 13.82
CA ILE A 174 35.26 3.46 14.13
C ILE A 174 35.01 3.27 15.62
N LEU A 175 35.65 2.25 16.23
CA LEU A 175 35.58 2.02 17.67
C LEU A 175 36.26 3.13 18.49
N GLU A 176 37.48 3.55 18.10
CA GLU A 176 38.26 4.58 18.78
C GLU A 176 37.55 5.96 18.75
N THR A 177 36.83 6.28 17.69
CA THR A 177 36.10 7.57 17.54
C THR A 177 34.76 7.60 18.25
N GLY A 178 34.26 6.46 18.74
CA GLY A 178 32.95 6.36 19.39
C GLY A 178 31.78 6.48 18.42
N SER A 179 32.00 6.28 17.11
CA SER A 179 30.95 6.36 16.06
C SER A 179 30.30 5.01 15.74
N THR A 180 30.59 3.98 16.55
CA THR A 180 30.22 2.58 16.25
C THR A 180 28.73 2.36 16.11
N GLU A 181 27.92 2.94 17.00
CA GLU A 181 26.46 2.77 17.00
C GLU A 181 25.82 3.40 15.76
N ASP A 182 26.22 4.61 15.40
CA ASP A 182 25.74 5.30 14.19
C ASP A 182 26.16 4.54 12.93
N PHE A 183 27.37 3.97 12.93
CA PHE A 183 27.89 3.20 11.82
C PHE A 183 27.13 1.87 11.64
N ILE A 184 26.84 1.15 12.73
CA ILE A 184 25.99 -0.06 12.72
C ILE A 184 24.60 0.29 12.20
N SER A 185 24.00 1.38 12.67
CA SER A 185 22.69 1.84 12.20
C SER A 185 22.69 2.14 10.71
N SER A 186 23.76 2.76 10.20
CA SER A 186 23.93 3.04 8.77
C SER A 186 24.08 1.78 7.93
N LEU A 187 24.82 0.77 8.40
CA LEU A 187 24.93 -0.54 7.74
C LEU A 187 23.57 -1.28 7.75
N ALA A 188 22.87 -1.28 8.87
CA ALA A 188 21.55 -1.89 9.00
C ALA A 188 20.54 -1.26 8.02
N GLU A 189 20.55 0.07 7.90
CA GLU A 189 19.70 0.78 6.94
C GLU A 189 20.07 0.45 5.49
N LEU A 190 21.35 0.38 5.15
CA LEU A 190 21.81 -0.05 3.83
C LEU A 190 21.34 -1.47 3.51
N ILE A 191 21.46 -2.41 4.43
CA ILE A 191 21.00 -3.80 4.27
C ILE A 191 19.50 -3.81 3.94
N LYS A 192 18.67 -3.10 4.71
CA LYS A 192 17.23 -3.01 4.46
C LYS A 192 16.91 -2.40 3.09
N ARG A 193 17.60 -1.34 2.69
CA ARG A 193 17.43 -0.69 1.37
C ARG A 193 17.83 -1.59 0.20
N LEU A 194 18.82 -2.47 0.39
CA LEU A 194 19.25 -3.42 -0.65
C LEU A 194 18.45 -4.73 -0.65
N ALA A 195 17.78 -5.06 0.44
CA ALA A 195 16.97 -6.28 0.53
C ALA A 195 15.65 -6.16 -0.25
N VAL A 196 15.06 -4.95 -0.32
CA VAL A 196 13.78 -4.69 -0.99
C VAL A 196 13.92 -3.50 -1.94
N ASP A 197 13.64 -3.73 -3.23
CA ASP A 197 13.72 -2.71 -4.28
C ASP A 197 12.43 -1.93 -4.46
N HIS A 198 11.29 -2.59 -4.32
CA HIS A 198 9.99 -2.03 -4.61
C HIS A 198 8.96 -2.55 -3.61
N ILE A 199 8.12 -1.66 -3.14
CA ILE A 199 6.98 -1.95 -2.27
C ILE A 199 5.71 -1.60 -3.01
N HIS A 200 4.78 -2.55 -3.09
CA HIS A 200 3.43 -2.39 -3.64
C HIS A 200 2.44 -2.50 -2.48
N LEU A 201 1.70 -1.43 -2.22
CA LEU A 201 0.61 -1.42 -1.24
C LEU A 201 -0.72 -1.52 -1.98
N VAL A 202 -1.40 -2.64 -1.82
CA VAL A 202 -2.64 -2.94 -2.54
C VAL A 202 -3.86 -2.48 -1.72
N GLY A 203 -3.79 -1.25 -1.22
CA GLY A 203 -4.86 -0.49 -0.61
C GLY A 203 -5.14 -0.76 0.86
N ASP A 204 -6.08 0.02 1.37
CA ASP A 204 -6.59 0.02 2.73
C ASP A 204 -5.52 0.25 3.80
N ILE A 205 -4.85 1.41 3.68
CA ILE A 205 -3.90 1.89 4.70
C ILE A 205 -4.67 2.44 5.91
N PHE A 206 -5.81 3.09 5.66
CA PHE A 206 -6.61 3.80 6.65
C PHE A 206 -7.66 2.92 7.33
N ASP A 207 -8.25 3.48 8.39
CA ASP A 207 -9.33 2.94 9.22
C ASP A 207 -8.97 1.69 10.04
N ARG A 208 -9.82 1.34 10.99
CA ARG A 208 -9.78 0.20 11.92
C ARG A 208 -8.71 0.30 13.01
N GLY A 209 -7.42 0.42 12.67
CA GLY A 209 -6.35 0.75 13.61
C GLY A 209 -6.05 2.25 13.66
N GLY A 210 -5.46 2.72 14.76
CA GLY A 210 -5.20 4.16 14.99
C GLY A 210 -3.90 4.70 14.40
N GLY A 211 -3.05 3.85 13.79
CA GLY A 211 -1.70 4.25 13.35
C GLY A 211 -1.57 4.64 11.89
N ALA A 212 -2.67 4.89 11.15
CA ALA A 212 -2.60 5.17 9.71
C ALA A 212 -1.78 6.44 9.41
N ALA A 213 -1.92 7.51 10.20
CA ALA A 213 -1.12 8.72 10.04
C ALA A 213 0.38 8.45 10.18
N LYS A 214 0.79 7.63 11.15
CA LYS A 214 2.19 7.22 11.36
C LYS A 214 2.72 6.37 10.20
N ILE A 215 1.87 5.49 9.63
CA ILE A 215 2.20 4.73 8.42
C ILE A 215 2.48 5.69 7.27
N MET A 216 1.59 6.64 7.01
CA MET A 216 1.73 7.62 5.94
C MET A 216 2.98 8.50 6.14
N ASP A 217 3.25 8.99 7.35
CA ASP A 217 4.48 9.72 7.68
C ASP A 217 5.73 8.89 7.36
N ARG A 218 5.71 7.59 7.68
CA ARG A 218 6.82 6.69 7.35
C ARG A 218 6.99 6.49 5.85
N LEU A 219 5.90 6.35 5.11
CA LEU A 219 5.93 6.19 3.65
C LEU A 219 6.45 7.46 2.96
N LEU A 220 6.09 8.65 3.44
CA LEU A 220 6.64 9.93 2.96
C LEU A 220 8.18 10.01 3.09
N LEU A 221 8.76 9.34 4.07
CA LEU A 221 10.21 9.26 4.28
C LEU A 221 10.90 8.17 3.43
N CYS A 222 10.14 7.28 2.80
CA CYS A 222 10.67 6.21 1.94
C CYS A 222 11.10 6.75 0.57
N THR A 223 12.19 7.52 0.51
CA THR A 223 12.69 8.15 -0.73
C THR A 223 13.60 7.26 -1.57
N HIS A 224 14.10 6.17 -1.01
CA HIS A 224 15.11 5.30 -1.64
C HIS A 224 14.54 4.04 -2.30
N GLN A 225 13.37 3.58 -1.87
CA GLN A 225 12.64 2.47 -2.46
C GLN A 225 11.57 2.99 -3.41
N ARG A 226 11.32 2.25 -4.49
CA ARG A 226 10.15 2.53 -5.32
C ARG A 226 8.90 2.10 -4.53
N LEU A 227 7.88 2.92 -4.59
CA LEU A 227 6.60 2.67 -3.92
C LEU A 227 5.47 3.01 -4.89
N ASP A 228 4.50 2.13 -4.98
CA ASP A 228 3.19 2.43 -5.56
C ASP A 228 2.06 1.89 -4.67
N ILE A 229 0.88 2.48 -4.84
CA ILE A 229 -0.29 2.22 -4.01
C ILE A 229 -1.49 2.02 -4.95
N GLN A 230 -2.24 0.93 -4.78
CA GLN A 230 -3.54 0.80 -5.41
C GLN A 230 -4.58 1.19 -4.37
N TRP A 231 -5.37 2.25 -4.66
CA TRP A 231 -6.30 2.81 -3.68
C TRP A 231 -7.35 1.78 -3.24
N GLY A 232 -7.42 1.53 -1.94
CA GLY A 232 -8.53 0.80 -1.33
C GLY A 232 -9.73 1.70 -1.08
N ASN A 233 -10.88 1.08 -0.78
CA ASN A 233 -12.09 1.86 -0.51
C ASN A 233 -11.94 2.73 0.77
N HIS A 234 -11.21 2.28 1.78
CA HIS A 234 -10.92 3.09 2.97
C HIS A 234 -9.98 4.25 2.65
N ASP A 235 -9.01 4.09 1.75
CA ASP A 235 -8.15 5.19 1.30
C ASP A 235 -8.96 6.24 0.54
N ILE A 236 -9.82 5.79 -0.40
CA ILE A 236 -10.72 6.68 -1.18
C ILE A 236 -11.67 7.44 -0.26
N LEU A 237 -12.16 6.81 0.81
CA LEU A 237 -12.98 7.47 1.81
C LEU A 237 -12.26 8.66 2.43
N TRP A 238 -11.01 8.49 2.86
CA TRP A 238 -10.20 9.57 3.43
C TRP A 238 -9.80 10.62 2.39
N MET A 239 -9.54 10.20 1.15
CA MET A 239 -9.32 11.12 0.03
C MET A 239 -10.56 11.99 -0.23
N GLY A 240 -11.76 11.41 -0.19
CA GLY A 240 -13.04 12.11 -0.31
C GLY A 240 -13.29 13.11 0.82
N ALA A 241 -13.03 12.69 2.06
CA ALA A 241 -13.16 13.57 3.22
C ALA A 241 -12.19 14.76 3.15
N ALA A 242 -10.93 14.54 2.77
CA ALA A 242 -9.94 15.59 2.59
C ALA A 242 -10.27 16.52 1.40
N ALA A 243 -10.96 16.01 0.38
CA ALA A 243 -11.45 16.82 -0.74
C ALA A 243 -12.73 17.62 -0.40
N GLY A 244 -13.35 17.36 0.76
CA GLY A 244 -14.53 18.07 1.26
C GLY A 244 -15.87 17.43 0.89
N GLU A 245 -15.88 16.13 0.51
CA GLU A 245 -17.13 15.40 0.34
C GLU A 245 -17.76 15.10 1.71
N GLU A 246 -18.97 15.61 1.95
CA GLU A 246 -19.63 15.65 3.24
C GLU A 246 -19.94 14.25 3.81
N ALA A 247 -20.46 13.34 2.97
CA ALA A 247 -20.78 11.98 3.41
C ALA A 247 -19.50 11.17 3.67
N CYS A 248 -18.40 11.44 2.96
CA CYS A 248 -17.09 10.85 3.25
C CYS A 248 -16.57 11.35 4.61
N VAL A 249 -16.66 12.65 4.91
CA VAL A 249 -16.28 13.20 6.22
C VAL A 249 -17.03 12.49 7.35
N ILE A 250 -18.35 12.38 7.25
CA ILE A 250 -19.15 11.72 8.28
C ILE A 250 -18.89 10.20 8.34
N SER A 251 -18.60 9.56 7.21
CA SER A 251 -18.21 8.14 7.17
C SER A 251 -16.87 7.88 7.86
N VAL A 252 -15.86 8.74 7.64
CA VAL A 252 -14.58 8.68 8.37
C VAL A 252 -14.80 8.77 9.87
N LEU A 253 -15.60 9.75 10.31
CA LEU A 253 -15.94 9.90 11.74
C LEU A 253 -16.61 8.65 12.28
N ARG A 254 -17.63 8.12 11.57
CA ARG A 254 -18.34 6.92 11.98
C ARG A 254 -17.41 5.71 12.12
N ASN A 255 -16.51 5.50 11.17
CA ASN A 255 -15.56 4.40 11.22
C ASN A 255 -14.64 4.53 12.43
N ASN A 256 -14.03 5.67 12.64
CA ASN A 256 -13.11 5.88 13.76
C ASN A 256 -13.80 5.82 15.12
N LEU A 257 -15.01 6.37 15.26
CA LEU A 257 -15.81 6.24 16.46
C LEU A 257 -16.15 4.77 16.79
N ARG A 258 -16.46 3.95 15.78
CA ARG A 258 -16.79 2.53 15.95
C ARG A 258 -15.61 1.71 16.47
N TYR A 259 -14.38 2.08 16.05
CA TYR A 259 -13.15 1.39 16.46
C TYR A 259 -12.45 2.08 17.65
N GLY A 260 -12.98 3.19 18.16
CA GLY A 260 -12.39 3.93 19.28
C GLY A 260 -11.12 4.73 18.94
N ASN A 261 -10.89 5.01 17.68
CA ASN A 261 -9.69 5.68 17.16
C ASN A 261 -9.87 7.22 17.12
N TYR A 262 -10.12 7.84 18.26
CA TYR A 262 -10.28 9.30 18.33
C TYR A 262 -8.97 10.06 18.10
N GLU A 263 -7.85 9.45 18.50
CA GLU A 263 -6.53 10.08 18.47
C GLU A 263 -6.08 10.46 17.07
N ILE A 264 -6.37 9.64 16.07
CA ILE A 264 -6.02 9.96 14.67
C ILE A 264 -6.74 11.24 14.20
N LEU A 265 -7.98 11.44 14.63
CA LEU A 265 -8.77 12.63 14.25
C LEU A 265 -8.24 13.87 14.98
N GLU A 266 -8.17 13.83 16.32
CA GLU A 266 -7.89 15.00 17.14
C GLU A 266 -6.39 15.31 17.22
N ASN A 267 -5.53 14.29 17.45
CA ASN A 267 -4.12 14.50 17.69
C ASN A 267 -3.30 14.53 16.39
N ASP A 268 -3.58 13.62 15.44
CA ASP A 268 -2.77 13.54 14.23
C ASP A 268 -3.24 14.55 13.17
N TYR A 269 -4.55 14.71 12.98
CA TYR A 269 -5.09 15.59 11.92
C TYR A 269 -5.73 16.90 12.42
N GLY A 270 -5.90 17.07 13.73
CA GLY A 270 -6.41 18.31 14.33
C GLY A 270 -7.91 18.54 14.14
N ILE A 271 -8.68 17.47 13.91
CA ILE A 271 -10.12 17.51 13.67
C ILE A 271 -10.87 17.42 15.00
N SER A 272 -11.57 18.47 15.39
CA SER A 272 -12.25 18.56 16.68
C SER A 272 -13.66 17.99 16.67
N LEU A 273 -13.92 17.06 17.56
CA LEU A 273 -15.24 16.43 17.73
C LEU A 273 -16.16 17.18 18.73
N ARG A 274 -15.69 18.24 19.39
CA ARG A 274 -16.39 18.89 20.54
C ARG A 274 -17.80 19.37 20.22
N GLU A 275 -18.01 20.02 19.08
CA GLU A 275 -19.34 20.55 18.72
C GLU A 275 -20.29 19.42 18.37
N LEU A 276 -19.81 18.40 17.67
CA LEU A 276 -20.58 17.20 17.34
C LEU A 276 -21.01 16.46 18.61
N VAL A 277 -20.09 16.23 19.55
CA VAL A 277 -20.39 15.60 20.85
C VAL A 277 -21.44 16.42 21.61
N SER A 278 -21.23 17.73 21.71
CA SER A 278 -22.18 18.65 22.42
C SER A 278 -23.56 18.67 21.76
N PHE A 279 -23.64 18.61 20.45
CA PHE A 279 -24.90 18.50 19.72
C PHE A 279 -25.58 17.15 19.98
N ALA A 280 -24.83 16.06 19.90
CA ALA A 280 -25.35 14.71 20.13
C ALA A 280 -25.97 14.57 21.53
N ASP A 281 -25.27 15.01 22.57
CA ASP A 281 -25.73 14.92 23.96
C ASP A 281 -26.99 15.76 24.26
N ARG A 282 -27.17 16.89 23.55
CA ARG A 282 -28.37 17.70 23.68
C ARG A 282 -29.57 17.21 22.89
N THR A 283 -29.32 16.47 21.81
CA THR A 283 -30.33 16.14 20.81
C THR A 283 -30.82 14.69 20.94
N TYR A 284 -29.90 13.75 21.22
CA TYR A 284 -30.20 12.33 21.27
C TYR A 284 -30.17 11.79 22.68
N ARG A 285 -31.03 10.81 22.97
CA ARG A 285 -31.08 10.16 24.29
C ARG A 285 -30.03 9.07 24.40
N ALA A 286 -29.52 8.86 25.62
CA ALA A 286 -28.69 7.72 25.91
C ALA A 286 -29.46 6.40 25.64
N GLY A 287 -28.79 5.43 25.04
CA GLY A 287 -29.34 4.11 24.73
C GLY A 287 -28.33 3.03 25.08
N GLU A 288 -28.80 1.84 25.36
CA GLU A 288 -27.93 0.71 25.75
C GLU A 288 -27.03 0.24 24.61
N ARG A 289 -27.51 0.32 23.36
CA ARG A 289 -26.85 -0.22 22.18
C ARG A 289 -26.12 0.83 21.32
N ILE A 290 -26.69 2.04 21.23
CA ILE A 290 -26.17 3.10 20.36
C ILE A 290 -26.03 4.36 21.20
N THR A 291 -24.81 4.90 21.28
CA THR A 291 -24.53 6.16 22.00
C THR A 291 -25.17 7.36 21.30
N PRO A 292 -25.47 8.48 22.02
CA PRO A 292 -25.97 9.70 21.41
C PRO A 292 -25.10 10.19 20.24
N LEU A 293 -23.77 10.14 20.41
CA LEU A 293 -22.81 10.52 19.38
C LEU A 293 -22.94 9.65 18.11
N MET A 294 -23.03 8.34 18.28
CA MET A 294 -23.18 7.43 17.13
C MET A 294 -24.54 7.58 16.45
N LYS A 295 -25.62 7.91 17.19
CA LYS A 295 -26.93 8.21 16.59
C LYS A 295 -26.85 9.48 15.73
N ALA A 296 -26.24 10.56 16.27
CA ALA A 296 -26.04 11.80 15.52
C ALA A 296 -25.27 11.56 14.23
N VAL A 297 -24.13 10.88 14.30
CA VAL A 297 -23.29 10.56 13.13
C VAL A 297 -24.03 9.71 12.11
N ASN A 298 -24.77 8.68 12.56
CA ASN A 298 -25.55 7.84 11.64
C ASN A 298 -26.66 8.62 10.92
N VAL A 299 -27.41 9.45 11.63
CA VAL A 299 -28.48 10.25 11.02
C VAL A 299 -27.92 11.26 10.03
N LEU A 300 -26.83 11.96 10.39
CA LEU A 300 -26.12 12.86 9.46
C LEU A 300 -25.69 12.10 8.20
N LEU A 301 -25.08 10.93 8.36
CA LEU A 301 -24.62 10.11 7.26
C LEU A 301 -25.78 9.74 6.32
N PHE A 302 -26.87 9.19 6.87
CA PHE A 302 -28.00 8.73 6.03
C PHE A 302 -28.68 9.88 5.28
N LYS A 303 -28.74 11.08 5.88
CA LYS A 303 -29.25 12.27 5.21
C LYS A 303 -28.36 12.66 4.03
N LEU A 304 -27.03 12.72 4.23
CA LEU A 304 -26.07 13.07 3.18
C LEU A 304 -25.99 12.01 2.07
N GLU A 305 -25.96 10.72 2.43
CA GLU A 305 -26.04 9.63 1.48
C GLU A 305 -27.32 9.73 0.63
N GLY A 306 -28.48 10.00 1.26
CA GLY A 306 -29.74 10.16 0.56
C GLY A 306 -29.72 11.32 -0.45
N GLN A 307 -29.10 12.45 -0.09
CA GLN A 307 -28.93 13.58 -1.01
C GLN A 307 -28.07 13.20 -2.23
N ILE A 308 -26.99 12.42 -2.05
CA ILE A 308 -26.15 11.95 -3.15
C ILE A 308 -26.96 11.01 -4.05
N ILE A 309 -27.63 10.02 -3.48
CA ILE A 309 -28.41 9.03 -4.23
C ILE A 309 -29.51 9.72 -5.06
N GLN A 310 -30.20 10.72 -4.51
CA GLN A 310 -31.20 11.50 -5.23
C GLN A 310 -30.62 12.31 -6.40
N ARG A 311 -29.37 12.79 -6.28
CA ARG A 311 -28.66 13.48 -7.38
C ARG A 311 -28.15 12.53 -8.45
N HIS A 312 -27.86 11.27 -8.09
CA HIS A 312 -27.19 10.28 -8.93
C HIS A 312 -28.00 8.96 -9.02
N PRO A 313 -29.16 8.95 -9.71
CA PRO A 313 -29.91 7.71 -9.90
C PRO A 313 -29.12 6.64 -10.67
N GLU A 314 -28.10 7.05 -11.45
CA GLU A 314 -27.18 6.12 -12.14
C GLU A 314 -26.31 5.28 -11.19
N PHE A 315 -26.23 5.62 -9.90
CA PHE A 315 -25.52 4.81 -8.90
C PHE A 315 -26.27 3.54 -8.51
N ASP A 316 -27.57 3.46 -8.83
CA ASP A 316 -28.42 2.28 -8.53
C ASP A 316 -28.40 1.91 -7.04
N MET A 317 -28.59 2.94 -6.18
CA MET A 317 -28.47 2.80 -4.72
C MET A 317 -29.75 3.20 -3.95
N GLU A 318 -30.90 3.29 -4.63
CA GLU A 318 -32.18 3.70 -4.03
C GLU A 318 -32.60 2.81 -2.87
N GLY A 319 -32.19 1.53 -2.86
CA GLY A 319 -32.40 0.63 -1.73
C GLY A 319 -31.79 1.08 -0.40
N ARG A 320 -30.93 2.12 -0.40
CA ARG A 320 -30.39 2.77 0.81
C ARG A 320 -31.21 3.96 1.29
N LEU A 321 -32.23 4.38 0.55
CA LEU A 321 -33.14 5.47 0.94
C LEU A 321 -34.13 4.96 1.99
N LEU A 322 -33.65 4.73 3.22
CA LEU A 322 -34.41 4.08 4.28
C LEU A 322 -35.06 5.06 5.25
N LEU A 323 -34.62 6.32 5.32
CA LEU A 323 -35.20 7.31 6.25
C LEU A 323 -36.67 7.61 5.92
N GLU A 324 -37.05 7.64 4.66
CA GLU A 324 -38.44 7.84 4.19
C GLU A 324 -39.36 6.64 4.48
N ASN A 325 -38.77 5.48 4.79
CA ASN A 325 -39.49 4.24 5.07
C ASN A 325 -39.69 3.98 6.58
N ILE A 326 -39.27 4.92 7.43
CA ILE A 326 -39.40 4.82 8.87
C ILE A 326 -40.80 5.26 9.32
N ASP A 327 -41.46 4.38 10.09
CA ASP A 327 -42.67 4.72 10.85
C ASP A 327 -42.30 4.85 12.33
N LEU A 328 -42.19 6.10 12.81
CA LEU A 328 -41.82 6.39 14.20
C LEU A 328 -42.94 6.04 15.20
N GLU A 329 -44.22 6.07 14.80
CA GLU A 329 -45.33 5.72 15.66
C GLU A 329 -45.37 4.20 15.88
N ALA A 330 -45.30 3.43 14.82
CA ALA A 330 -45.20 1.98 14.88
C ALA A 330 -43.82 1.51 15.40
N GLY A 331 -42.76 2.30 15.19
CA GLY A 331 -41.39 1.92 15.52
C GLY A 331 -40.82 0.87 14.57
N THR A 332 -41.11 1.02 13.31
CA THR A 332 -40.73 0.07 12.25
C THR A 332 -40.08 0.77 11.06
N VAL A 333 -39.40 0.01 10.23
CA VAL A 333 -38.90 0.44 8.92
C VAL A 333 -39.30 -0.58 7.86
N ARG A 334 -39.70 -0.11 6.70
CA ARG A 334 -40.04 -0.95 5.55
C ARG A 334 -38.79 -1.14 4.67
N LEU A 335 -38.37 -2.39 4.51
CA LEU A 335 -37.36 -2.84 3.54
C LEU A 335 -38.06 -3.56 2.37
N GLU A 336 -37.31 -3.87 1.32
CA GLU A 336 -37.83 -4.64 0.16
C GLU A 336 -38.44 -5.99 0.56
N ASN A 337 -37.87 -6.66 1.56
CA ASN A 337 -38.28 -8.00 2.04
C ASN A 337 -39.28 -7.97 3.20
N GLY A 338 -39.83 -6.82 3.58
CA GLY A 338 -40.83 -6.72 4.63
C GLY A 338 -40.66 -5.52 5.58
N THR A 339 -41.46 -5.51 6.65
CA THR A 339 -41.41 -4.47 7.68
C THR A 339 -40.76 -5.01 8.95
N TRP A 340 -39.77 -4.28 9.44
CA TRP A 340 -38.91 -4.72 10.54
C TRP A 340 -38.95 -3.75 11.71
N PRO A 341 -38.91 -4.22 12.96
CA PRO A 341 -38.89 -3.36 14.14
C PRO A 341 -37.55 -2.64 14.27
N LEU A 342 -37.59 -1.36 14.61
CA LEU A 342 -36.42 -0.54 14.92
C LEU A 342 -35.92 -0.80 16.35
N ALA A 343 -34.63 -0.91 16.52
CA ALA A 343 -33.98 -1.00 17.83
C ALA A 343 -34.13 0.30 18.67
N THR A 344 -34.45 1.42 18.03
CA THR A 344 -34.74 2.70 18.67
C THR A 344 -35.65 3.56 17.80
N ARG A 345 -36.46 4.40 18.46
CA ARG A 345 -37.29 5.44 17.79
C ARG A 345 -36.69 6.84 17.93
N ASP A 346 -35.46 6.92 18.38
CA ASP A 346 -34.79 8.19 18.72
C ASP A 346 -34.18 8.83 17.45
N PHE A 347 -35.04 9.45 16.65
CA PHE A 347 -34.71 10.23 15.44
C PHE A 347 -35.25 11.66 15.53
N PRO A 348 -34.79 12.47 16.51
CA PRO A 348 -35.38 13.76 16.84
C PRO A 348 -35.22 14.83 15.74
N THR A 349 -34.31 14.63 14.79
CA THR A 349 -34.04 15.55 13.69
C THR A 349 -34.58 15.04 12.35
N LEU A 350 -35.30 13.93 12.33
CA LEU A 350 -35.93 13.40 11.13
C LEU A 350 -37.25 14.15 10.87
N ASP A 351 -37.32 14.78 9.69
CA ASP A 351 -38.54 15.35 9.16
C ASP A 351 -39.16 14.32 8.18
N PRO A 352 -40.36 13.80 8.46
CA PRO A 352 -40.99 12.84 7.55
C PRO A 352 -41.35 13.37 6.14
N GLU A 353 -41.54 14.69 6.00
CA GLU A 353 -41.83 15.33 4.70
C GLU A 353 -40.54 15.56 3.90
N HIS A 354 -39.41 15.78 4.60
CA HIS A 354 -38.10 16.06 4.02
C HIS A 354 -37.00 15.24 4.71
N PRO A 355 -37.01 13.87 4.60
CA PRO A 355 -36.21 12.98 5.43
C PRO A 355 -34.70 13.12 5.24
N TYR A 356 -34.25 13.67 4.12
CA TYR A 356 -32.83 13.86 3.79
C TYR A 356 -32.34 15.29 3.96
N GLU A 357 -33.20 16.24 4.36
CA GLU A 357 -32.77 17.61 4.64
C GLU A 357 -32.07 17.69 6.00
N LEU A 358 -30.93 18.40 6.03
CA LEU A 358 -30.26 18.73 7.28
C LEU A 358 -30.96 19.87 7.99
N THR A 359 -31.14 19.77 9.30
CA THR A 359 -31.52 20.93 10.11
C THR A 359 -30.40 21.98 10.09
N ALA A 360 -30.74 23.24 10.40
CA ALA A 360 -29.75 24.32 10.47
C ALA A 360 -28.60 24.02 11.47
N SER A 361 -28.85 23.22 12.49
CA SER A 361 -27.84 22.77 13.46
C SER A 361 -26.92 21.71 12.89
N GLU A 362 -27.48 20.74 12.19
CA GLU A 362 -26.74 19.69 11.49
C GLU A 362 -25.87 20.27 10.40
N GLN A 363 -26.41 21.18 9.57
CA GLN A 363 -25.63 21.83 8.51
C GLN A 363 -24.40 22.54 9.05
N ARG A 364 -24.55 23.33 10.14
CA ARG A 364 -23.39 24.01 10.75
C ARG A 364 -22.33 23.06 11.24
N ILE A 365 -22.71 21.88 11.76
CA ILE A 365 -21.77 20.87 12.22
C ILE A 365 -21.04 20.26 11.02
N VAL A 366 -21.76 19.90 9.97
CA VAL A 366 -21.19 19.37 8.74
C VAL A 366 -20.22 20.37 8.11
N ASP A 367 -20.64 21.64 7.94
CA ASP A 367 -19.80 22.71 7.38
C ASP A 367 -18.49 22.87 8.16
N LYS A 368 -18.59 22.83 9.50
CA LYS A 368 -17.41 22.93 10.36
C LYS A 368 -16.49 21.74 10.19
N LEU A 369 -17.00 20.52 10.24
CA LEU A 369 -16.22 19.31 10.06
C LEU A 369 -15.53 19.28 8.69
N VAL A 370 -16.26 19.61 7.62
CA VAL A 370 -15.67 19.74 6.27
C VAL A 370 -14.53 20.75 6.27
N SER A 371 -14.74 21.91 6.91
CA SER A 371 -13.68 22.94 7.03
C SER A 371 -12.44 22.44 7.78
N GLU A 372 -12.61 21.62 8.81
CA GLU A 372 -11.49 21.04 9.57
C GLU A 372 -10.74 19.97 8.76
N PHE A 373 -11.45 19.10 8.05
CA PHE A 373 -10.84 18.11 7.17
C PHE A 373 -10.06 18.74 6.01
N THR A 374 -10.67 19.71 5.32
CA THR A 374 -10.03 20.41 4.19
C THR A 374 -8.91 21.35 4.65
N GLY A 375 -8.97 21.83 5.88
CA GLY A 375 -7.97 22.71 6.50
C GLY A 375 -6.79 21.99 7.14
N SER A 376 -6.82 20.64 7.26
CA SER A 376 -5.73 19.89 7.86
C SER A 376 -4.54 19.73 6.90
N ASP A 377 -3.47 20.48 7.13
CA ASP A 377 -2.25 20.38 6.32
C ASP A 377 -1.60 19.00 6.39
N HIS A 378 -1.70 18.32 7.52
CA HIS A 378 -1.13 16.97 7.67
C HIS A 378 -1.90 15.95 6.82
N LEU A 379 -3.24 15.96 6.89
CA LEU A 379 -4.08 15.11 6.06
C LEU A 379 -3.90 15.40 4.57
N ARG A 380 -3.85 16.69 4.20
CA ARG A 380 -3.62 17.10 2.81
C ARG A 380 -2.32 16.53 2.24
N ARG A 381 -1.21 16.60 2.98
CA ARG A 381 0.08 16.01 2.54
C ARG A 381 -0.01 14.50 2.32
N HIS A 382 -0.74 13.78 3.18
CA HIS A 382 -0.96 12.34 3.04
C HIS A 382 -1.79 12.01 1.80
N VAL A 383 -2.87 12.76 1.56
CA VAL A 383 -3.74 12.56 0.40
C VAL A 383 -3.02 12.95 -0.90
N GLU A 384 -2.24 14.05 -0.92
CA GLU A 384 -1.38 14.38 -2.07
C GLU A 384 -0.38 13.25 -2.38
N PHE A 385 0.14 12.58 -1.36
CA PHE A 385 1.02 11.43 -1.54
C PHE A 385 0.28 10.23 -2.14
N LEU A 386 -0.94 9.93 -1.66
CA LEU A 386 -1.79 8.89 -2.27
C LEU A 386 -2.07 9.18 -3.75
N PHE A 387 -2.37 10.43 -4.14
CA PHE A 387 -2.58 10.79 -5.53
C PHE A 387 -1.31 10.72 -6.38
N ARG A 388 -0.15 11.03 -5.79
CA ARG A 388 1.15 10.99 -6.48
C ARG A 388 1.65 9.57 -6.75
N HIS A 389 1.48 8.67 -5.79
CA HIS A 389 2.02 7.31 -5.83
C HIS A 389 0.96 6.24 -6.05
N GLY A 390 -0.32 6.64 -6.12
CA GLY A 390 -1.43 5.72 -6.20
C GLY A 390 -2.24 5.81 -7.49
N SER A 391 -3.02 4.74 -7.73
CA SER A 391 -3.96 4.58 -8.84
C SER A 391 -5.02 3.54 -8.50
N MET A 392 -6.07 3.44 -9.33
CA MET A 392 -7.07 2.38 -9.18
C MET A 392 -6.51 1.00 -9.46
N TYR A 393 -5.55 0.86 -10.35
CA TYR A 393 -4.87 -0.39 -10.67
C TYR A 393 -3.46 -0.13 -11.20
N LEU A 394 -2.64 -1.17 -11.22
CA LEU A 394 -1.30 -1.18 -11.82
C LEU A 394 -1.06 -2.50 -12.57
N VAL A 395 -0.50 -2.43 -13.77
CA VAL A 395 0.09 -3.59 -14.44
C VAL A 395 1.60 -3.50 -14.30
N ARG A 396 2.21 -4.50 -13.68
CA ARG A 396 3.66 -4.52 -13.45
C ARG A 396 4.23 -5.93 -13.51
N ASN A 397 5.25 -6.15 -14.34
CA ASN A 397 5.95 -7.43 -14.49
C ASN A 397 5.00 -8.62 -14.70
N GLY A 398 3.96 -8.45 -15.54
CA GLY A 398 2.95 -9.48 -15.77
C GLY A 398 1.93 -9.65 -14.65
N ASN A 399 1.95 -8.81 -13.62
CA ASN A 399 0.95 -8.83 -12.56
C ASN A 399 -0.02 -7.67 -12.73
N LEU A 400 -1.30 -7.92 -12.50
CA LEU A 400 -2.35 -6.92 -12.41
C LEU A 400 -2.72 -6.73 -10.94
N LEU A 401 -2.50 -5.52 -10.43
CA LEU A 401 -2.75 -5.13 -9.06
C LEU A 401 -3.96 -4.21 -9.00
N PHE A 402 -4.91 -4.47 -8.12
CA PHE A 402 -6.01 -3.58 -7.73
C PHE A 402 -6.56 -4.03 -6.39
N HIS A 403 -7.22 -3.13 -5.65
CA HIS A 403 -7.63 -3.44 -4.29
C HIS A 403 -8.81 -4.40 -4.21
N GLY A 404 -9.97 -4.05 -4.76
CA GLY A 404 -11.23 -4.78 -4.59
C GLY A 404 -11.56 -5.74 -5.74
N CYS A 405 -12.20 -5.23 -6.80
CA CYS A 405 -12.71 -6.06 -7.90
C CYS A 405 -12.68 -5.35 -9.26
N VAL A 406 -12.86 -6.12 -10.31
CA VAL A 406 -13.33 -5.64 -11.62
C VAL A 406 -14.80 -6.08 -11.73
N PRO A 407 -15.80 -5.17 -11.64
CA PRO A 407 -17.19 -5.55 -11.54
C PRO A 407 -17.66 -6.44 -12.67
N MET A 408 -18.39 -7.50 -12.34
CA MET A 408 -18.88 -8.52 -13.26
C MET A 408 -20.39 -8.76 -13.13
N ASN A 409 -20.99 -9.26 -14.20
CA ASN A 409 -22.32 -9.85 -14.20
C ASN A 409 -22.22 -11.34 -13.83
N GLU A 410 -23.34 -11.96 -13.47
CA GLU A 410 -23.39 -13.39 -13.11
C GLU A 410 -22.97 -14.33 -14.26
N ASP A 411 -23.10 -13.89 -15.52
CA ASP A 411 -22.67 -14.62 -16.71
C ASP A 411 -21.16 -14.52 -17.02
N GLY A 412 -20.41 -13.79 -16.19
CA GLY A 412 -18.96 -13.59 -16.34
C GLY A 412 -18.56 -12.47 -17.30
N THR A 413 -19.50 -11.72 -17.86
CA THR A 413 -19.20 -10.49 -18.61
C THR A 413 -18.90 -9.34 -17.66
N PHE A 414 -18.13 -8.33 -18.12
CA PHE A 414 -17.87 -7.15 -17.30
C PHE A 414 -19.14 -6.30 -17.14
N ALA A 415 -19.44 -5.95 -15.90
CA ALA A 415 -20.57 -5.09 -15.60
C ALA A 415 -20.33 -3.67 -16.11
N SER A 416 -21.35 -3.11 -16.76
CA SER A 416 -21.30 -1.74 -17.25
C SER A 416 -21.89 -0.78 -16.22
N MET A 417 -21.26 0.40 -16.10
CA MET A 417 -21.70 1.52 -15.26
C MET A 417 -21.91 2.76 -16.13
N ASN A 418 -22.97 3.50 -15.87
CA ASN A 418 -23.18 4.80 -16.52
C ASN A 418 -22.27 5.86 -15.85
N CYS A 419 -21.23 6.25 -16.56
CA CYS A 419 -20.22 7.20 -16.12
C CYS A 419 -20.47 8.53 -16.82
N GLU A 420 -21.22 9.43 -16.20
CA GLU A 420 -21.54 10.75 -16.74
C GLU A 420 -22.16 10.66 -18.16
N GLY A 421 -23.14 9.78 -18.34
CA GLY A 421 -23.83 9.57 -19.62
C GLY A 421 -23.14 8.62 -20.61
N THR A 422 -21.97 8.06 -20.25
CA THR A 422 -21.25 7.08 -21.06
C THR A 422 -21.17 5.74 -20.32
N TRP A 423 -21.65 4.67 -20.95
CA TRP A 423 -21.52 3.33 -20.38
C TRP A 423 -20.09 2.81 -20.51
N ARG A 424 -19.49 2.39 -19.39
CA ARG A 424 -18.12 1.88 -19.30
C ARG A 424 -18.10 0.57 -18.53
N SER A 425 -17.14 -0.30 -18.87
CA SER A 425 -16.93 -1.59 -18.18
C SER A 425 -15.44 -1.96 -18.18
N GLY A 426 -15.05 -2.95 -17.40
CA GLY A 426 -13.70 -3.48 -17.36
C GLY A 426 -12.66 -2.39 -17.12
N ARG A 427 -11.58 -2.39 -17.90
CA ARG A 427 -10.48 -1.43 -17.78
C ARG A 427 -10.93 0.02 -17.99
N ASP A 428 -11.78 0.30 -18.98
CA ASP A 428 -12.25 1.69 -19.24
C ASP A 428 -13.02 2.27 -18.05
N TYR A 429 -13.73 1.42 -17.30
CA TYR A 429 -14.41 1.84 -16.08
C TYR A 429 -13.39 2.15 -14.95
N LEU A 430 -12.38 1.33 -14.72
CA LEU A 430 -11.35 1.62 -13.73
C LEU A 430 -10.55 2.88 -14.12
N ASP A 431 -10.24 3.08 -15.40
CA ASP A 431 -9.62 4.30 -15.93
C ASP A 431 -10.49 5.55 -15.69
N PHE A 432 -11.80 5.42 -15.79
CA PHE A 432 -12.73 6.49 -15.42
C PHE A 432 -12.68 6.78 -13.91
N CYS A 433 -12.71 5.74 -13.07
CA CYS A 433 -12.65 5.88 -11.61
C CYS A 433 -11.38 6.60 -11.16
N ASP A 434 -10.22 6.30 -11.76
CA ASP A 434 -8.97 7.02 -11.50
C ASP A 434 -9.06 8.49 -11.90
N ARG A 435 -9.55 8.78 -13.10
CA ARG A 435 -9.68 10.16 -13.58
C ARG A 435 -10.67 10.98 -12.77
N ILE A 436 -11.81 10.41 -12.37
CA ILE A 436 -12.83 11.13 -11.60
C ILE A 436 -12.34 11.44 -10.19
N ALA A 437 -11.62 10.51 -9.54
CA ALA A 437 -11.00 10.75 -8.23
C ALA A 437 -9.99 11.91 -8.28
N ARG A 438 -9.14 11.95 -9.31
CA ARG A 438 -8.18 13.05 -9.51
C ARG A 438 -8.88 14.38 -9.85
N ARG A 439 -10.00 14.34 -10.59
CA ARG A 439 -10.82 15.54 -10.85
C ARG A 439 -11.45 16.07 -9.57
N ALA A 440 -12.00 15.20 -8.73
CA ALA A 440 -12.56 15.57 -7.45
C ALA A 440 -11.53 16.33 -6.56
N TRP A 441 -10.31 15.80 -6.48
CA TRP A 441 -9.23 16.43 -5.71
C TRP A 441 -8.77 17.76 -6.28
N ARG A 442 -8.61 17.87 -7.59
CA ARG A 442 -8.07 19.06 -8.25
C ARG A 442 -9.09 20.19 -8.35
N ASP A 443 -10.32 19.87 -8.74
CA ASP A 443 -11.31 20.85 -9.16
C ASP A 443 -12.41 21.07 -8.11
N HIS A 444 -12.53 20.18 -7.10
CA HIS A 444 -13.59 20.16 -6.09
C HIS A 444 -15.00 20.24 -6.70
N ASP A 445 -15.17 19.64 -7.88
CA ASP A 445 -16.44 19.57 -8.59
C ASP A 445 -17.40 18.62 -7.88
N ARG A 446 -18.63 19.10 -7.62
CA ARG A 446 -19.62 18.36 -6.81
C ARG A 446 -19.90 16.94 -7.34
N ALA A 447 -20.08 16.79 -8.64
CA ALA A 447 -20.35 15.48 -9.21
C ALA A 447 -19.16 14.53 -9.03
N ALA A 448 -17.94 15.04 -9.17
CA ALA A 448 -16.73 14.23 -8.95
C ALA A 448 -16.54 13.89 -7.46
N LEU A 449 -16.90 14.77 -6.54
CA LEU A 449 -16.90 14.49 -5.10
C LEU A 449 -17.90 13.39 -4.74
N ASP A 450 -19.13 13.44 -5.29
CA ASP A 450 -20.14 12.40 -5.09
C ASP A 450 -19.67 11.02 -5.60
N TRP A 451 -18.84 10.99 -6.65
CA TRP A 451 -18.18 9.76 -7.12
C TRP A 451 -17.18 9.20 -6.11
N LEU A 452 -16.45 10.00 -5.31
CA LEU A 452 -15.57 9.49 -4.25
C LEU A 452 -16.36 8.74 -3.18
N TRP A 453 -17.55 9.27 -2.80
CA TRP A 453 -18.45 8.54 -1.92
C TRP A 453 -18.93 7.23 -2.56
N TYR A 454 -19.32 7.25 -3.85
CA TYR A 454 -19.71 6.04 -4.54
C TYR A 454 -18.58 4.99 -4.58
N LEU A 455 -17.37 5.41 -4.87
CA LEU A 455 -16.20 4.50 -4.89
C LEU A 455 -15.92 3.89 -3.51
N TRP A 456 -16.23 4.59 -2.43
CA TRP A 456 -16.15 4.06 -1.07
C TRP A 456 -17.12 2.90 -0.82
N ILE A 457 -18.39 3.00 -1.24
CA ILE A 457 -19.46 2.14 -0.74
C ILE A 457 -20.35 1.52 -1.84
N GLY A 458 -20.18 1.92 -3.10
CA GLY A 458 -21.03 1.46 -4.19
C GLY A 458 -20.90 -0.03 -4.47
N TYR A 459 -22.02 -0.68 -4.79
CA TYR A 459 -22.06 -2.12 -5.11
C TYR A 459 -21.20 -2.48 -6.32
N ARG A 460 -21.19 -1.62 -7.35
CA ARG A 460 -20.38 -1.76 -8.57
C ARG A 460 -19.05 -0.98 -8.49
N SER A 461 -18.67 -0.52 -7.30
CA SER A 461 -17.39 0.14 -7.12
C SER A 461 -16.22 -0.85 -7.25
N PRO A 462 -15.20 -0.56 -8.08
CA PRO A 462 -14.02 -1.43 -8.17
C PRO A 462 -13.22 -1.50 -6.86
N ALA A 463 -13.36 -0.52 -5.98
CA ALA A 463 -12.68 -0.52 -4.69
C ALA A 463 -13.47 -1.30 -3.62
N SER A 464 -14.81 -1.38 -3.71
CA SER A 464 -15.67 -2.03 -2.71
C SER A 464 -16.36 -3.30 -3.20
N GLY A 465 -17.14 -3.23 -4.28
CA GLY A 465 -17.88 -4.38 -4.83
C GLY A 465 -18.83 -5.06 -3.84
N ARG A 466 -19.41 -4.29 -2.90
CA ARG A 466 -20.25 -4.83 -1.83
C ARG A 466 -21.43 -3.91 -1.54
N TYR A 467 -22.61 -4.48 -1.36
CA TYR A 467 -23.77 -3.74 -0.89
C TYR A 467 -23.77 -3.66 0.64
N VAL A 468 -23.15 -2.60 1.18
CA VAL A 468 -22.96 -2.43 2.63
C VAL A 468 -24.28 -2.05 3.31
N LYS A 469 -24.66 -2.77 4.36
CA LYS A 469 -25.90 -2.64 5.13
C LYS A 469 -25.68 -1.79 6.40
N THR A 470 -25.38 -0.48 6.21
CA THR A 470 -25.03 0.43 7.33
C THR A 470 -26.21 0.69 8.26
N PHE A 471 -27.40 1.00 7.70
CA PHE A 471 -28.61 1.28 8.48
C PHE A 471 -29.07 0.02 9.19
N GLU A 472 -29.23 -1.09 8.47
CA GLU A 472 -29.76 -2.35 8.99
C GLU A 472 -28.90 -2.88 10.15
N ARG A 473 -27.58 -2.86 10.02
CA ARG A 473 -26.65 -3.27 11.08
C ARG A 473 -26.65 -2.36 12.30
N SER A 474 -27.07 -1.09 12.13
CA SER A 474 -27.11 -0.11 13.22
C SER A 474 -28.46 -0.15 13.96
N TYR A 475 -29.56 -0.28 13.22
CA TYR A 475 -30.91 -0.04 13.74
C TYR A 475 -31.85 -1.24 13.73
N LEU A 476 -31.46 -2.37 13.14
CA LEU A 476 -32.24 -3.61 13.18
C LEU A 476 -31.52 -4.68 13.99
N GLU A 477 -32.29 -5.52 14.69
CA GLU A 477 -31.75 -6.60 15.52
C GLU A 477 -31.66 -7.92 14.75
N ASP A 478 -32.56 -8.11 13.79
CA ASP A 478 -32.61 -9.34 13.02
C ASP A 478 -31.44 -9.43 12.04
N GLN A 479 -30.55 -10.38 12.28
CA GLN A 479 -29.35 -10.60 11.47
C GLN A 479 -29.66 -11.02 10.03
N ALA A 480 -30.88 -11.49 9.74
CA ALA A 480 -31.28 -11.78 8.38
C ALA A 480 -31.27 -10.53 7.46
N THR A 481 -31.40 -9.32 8.06
CA THR A 481 -31.34 -8.04 7.35
C THR A 481 -29.90 -7.56 7.08
N TRP A 482 -28.90 -8.21 7.67
CA TRP A 482 -27.49 -7.78 7.64
C TRP A 482 -26.67 -8.38 6.48
N ALA A 483 -27.27 -9.23 5.67
CA ALA A 483 -26.59 -9.84 4.52
C ALA A 483 -26.14 -8.76 3.53
N GLU A 484 -24.87 -8.77 3.20
CA GLU A 484 -24.25 -7.83 2.27
C GLU A 484 -23.85 -8.57 0.99
N PRO A 485 -24.67 -8.49 -0.08
CA PRO A 485 -24.33 -9.07 -1.36
C PRO A 485 -23.01 -8.52 -1.88
N MET A 486 -22.21 -9.39 -2.47
CA MET A 486 -20.95 -9.02 -3.12
C MET A 486 -21.10 -9.12 -4.63
N ASP A 487 -20.29 -8.35 -5.35
CA ASP A 487 -20.20 -8.43 -6.82
C ASP A 487 -19.85 -9.87 -7.25
N PRO A 488 -20.42 -10.39 -8.34
CA PRO A 488 -20.12 -11.72 -8.85
C PRO A 488 -18.64 -12.00 -9.08
N TYR A 489 -17.81 -10.97 -9.28
CA TYR A 489 -16.35 -11.09 -9.36
C TYR A 489 -15.78 -11.98 -8.25
N PHE A 490 -16.20 -11.77 -7.00
CA PHE A 490 -15.64 -12.49 -5.85
C PHE A 490 -15.93 -14.00 -5.84
N THR A 491 -16.95 -14.43 -6.57
CA THR A 491 -17.30 -15.84 -6.75
C THR A 491 -16.70 -16.41 -8.04
N LEU A 492 -16.84 -15.67 -9.16
CA LEU A 492 -16.42 -16.14 -10.48
C LEU A 492 -14.89 -16.32 -10.58
N THR A 493 -14.11 -15.47 -9.91
CA THR A 493 -12.66 -15.52 -9.94
C THR A 493 -12.05 -16.67 -9.12
N HIS A 494 -12.87 -17.53 -8.52
CA HIS A 494 -12.40 -18.84 -8.07
C HIS A 494 -12.05 -19.74 -9.26
N GLU A 495 -12.59 -19.46 -10.46
CA GLU A 495 -12.31 -20.17 -11.70
C GLU A 495 -11.27 -19.45 -12.55
N ALA A 496 -10.35 -20.22 -13.15
CA ALA A 496 -9.27 -19.68 -13.97
C ALA A 496 -9.77 -18.89 -15.19
N THR A 497 -10.90 -19.29 -15.76
CA THR A 497 -11.49 -18.64 -16.95
C THR A 497 -11.88 -17.20 -16.71
N ALA A 498 -12.43 -16.87 -15.53
CA ALA A 498 -12.77 -15.50 -15.17
C ALA A 498 -11.51 -14.67 -14.93
N CYS A 499 -10.50 -15.23 -14.26
CA CYS A 499 -9.19 -14.57 -14.08
C CYS A 499 -8.52 -14.30 -15.44
N ASP A 500 -8.57 -15.24 -16.37
CA ASP A 500 -8.03 -15.08 -17.73
C ASP A 500 -8.72 -13.95 -18.50
N ALA A 501 -10.03 -13.81 -18.34
CA ALA A 501 -10.78 -12.72 -18.96
C ALA A 501 -10.34 -11.36 -18.40
N VAL A 502 -10.20 -11.26 -17.07
CA VAL A 502 -9.71 -10.04 -16.41
C VAL A 502 -8.30 -9.70 -16.86
N LEU A 503 -7.37 -10.66 -16.87
CA LEU A 503 -5.99 -10.41 -17.29
C LEU A 503 -5.92 -9.89 -18.73
N ARG A 504 -6.65 -10.52 -19.68
CA ARG A 504 -6.71 -10.05 -21.08
C ARG A 504 -7.27 -8.65 -21.22
N GLU A 505 -8.29 -8.30 -20.46
CA GLU A 505 -8.89 -6.95 -20.45
C GLU A 505 -7.86 -5.87 -20.12
N PHE A 506 -6.92 -6.17 -19.24
CA PHE A 506 -5.84 -5.26 -18.85
C PHE A 506 -4.55 -5.43 -19.67
N GLY A 507 -4.57 -6.26 -20.73
CA GLY A 507 -3.43 -6.49 -21.60
C GLY A 507 -2.32 -7.35 -20.98
N VAL A 508 -2.67 -8.19 -20.00
CA VAL A 508 -1.77 -9.14 -19.38
C VAL A 508 -1.97 -10.53 -19.98
N GLU A 509 -0.88 -11.18 -20.40
CA GLU A 509 -0.93 -12.54 -20.93
C GLU A 509 -1.28 -13.54 -19.82
N PRO A 510 -2.41 -14.28 -19.94
CA PRO A 510 -2.89 -15.14 -18.85
C PRO A 510 -1.98 -16.30 -18.50
N GLU A 511 -1.16 -16.79 -19.44
CA GLU A 511 -0.28 -17.94 -19.18
C GLU A 511 0.72 -17.69 -18.05
N HIS A 512 1.18 -16.45 -17.91
CA HIS A 512 2.19 -16.04 -16.93
C HIS A 512 1.71 -14.92 -16.00
N GLY A 513 0.48 -14.45 -16.23
CA GLY A 513 -0.10 -13.32 -15.50
C GLY A 513 -0.76 -13.73 -14.20
N HIS A 514 -0.68 -12.83 -13.20
CA HIS A 514 -1.35 -12.99 -11.92
C HIS A 514 -2.16 -11.75 -11.58
N ILE A 515 -3.34 -11.96 -10.98
CA ILE A 515 -4.10 -10.91 -10.31
C ILE A 515 -3.67 -10.90 -8.84
N ILE A 516 -3.32 -9.74 -8.32
CA ILE A 516 -2.97 -9.54 -6.91
C ILE A 516 -3.95 -8.52 -6.35
N ASN A 517 -4.78 -8.93 -5.37
CA ASN A 517 -5.73 -8.05 -4.73
C ASN A 517 -5.81 -8.24 -3.21
N GLY A 518 -6.51 -7.31 -2.53
CA GLY A 518 -6.79 -7.30 -1.09
C GLY A 518 -8.27 -7.35 -0.77
N HIS A 519 -8.73 -6.46 0.12
CA HIS A 519 -10.12 -6.13 0.45
C HIS A 519 -10.92 -7.21 1.17
N THR A 520 -10.74 -8.48 0.84
CA THR A 520 -11.51 -9.58 1.42
C THR A 520 -10.59 -10.49 2.24
N PRO A 521 -10.62 -10.40 3.59
CA PRO A 521 -9.75 -11.20 4.43
C PRO A 521 -9.91 -12.70 4.19
N VAL A 522 -8.78 -13.37 3.93
CA VAL A 522 -8.73 -14.82 3.73
C VAL A 522 -8.99 -15.53 5.06
N LYS A 523 -10.09 -16.26 5.15
CA LYS A 523 -10.50 -17.00 6.36
C LYS A 523 -9.83 -18.38 6.41
N THR A 524 -8.53 -18.42 6.73
CA THR A 524 -7.76 -19.67 6.73
C THR A 524 -8.33 -20.71 7.69
N LYS A 525 -8.88 -20.28 8.84
CA LYS A 525 -9.59 -21.18 9.78
C LYS A 525 -10.82 -21.86 9.18
N SER A 526 -11.42 -21.26 8.15
CA SER A 526 -12.55 -21.85 7.40
C SER A 526 -12.07 -22.63 6.15
N GLY A 527 -10.76 -22.78 5.97
CA GLY A 527 -10.16 -23.52 4.84
C GLY A 527 -10.00 -22.70 3.56
N GLU A 528 -10.24 -21.38 3.58
CA GLU A 528 -9.95 -20.51 2.43
C GLU A 528 -8.44 -20.42 2.21
N LYS A 529 -8.05 -20.35 0.93
CA LYS A 529 -6.64 -20.20 0.51
C LYS A 529 -6.42 -18.85 -0.15
N PRO A 530 -5.26 -18.21 0.10
CA PRO A 530 -4.88 -16.96 -0.56
C PRO A 530 -4.58 -17.14 -2.05
N ILE A 531 -4.08 -18.31 -2.44
CA ILE A 531 -3.74 -18.65 -3.83
C ILE A 531 -4.93 -19.40 -4.42
N ARG A 532 -5.57 -18.82 -5.45
CA ARG A 532 -6.81 -19.31 -6.06
C ARG A 532 -6.65 -19.48 -7.58
N ALA A 533 -7.61 -20.15 -8.22
CA ALA A 533 -7.65 -20.32 -9.67
C ALA A 533 -6.34 -20.85 -10.28
N GLY A 534 -5.71 -21.84 -9.62
CA GLY A 534 -4.43 -22.40 -10.09
C GLY A 534 -3.24 -21.43 -10.03
N GLY A 535 -3.28 -20.43 -9.15
CA GLY A 535 -2.24 -19.40 -9.01
C GLY A 535 -2.51 -18.11 -9.78
N LYS A 536 -3.62 -18.02 -10.53
CA LYS A 536 -3.96 -16.81 -11.30
C LYS A 536 -4.45 -15.67 -10.41
N LEU A 537 -5.06 -15.96 -9.27
CA LEU A 537 -5.52 -14.98 -8.30
C LEU A 537 -4.81 -15.18 -6.96
N LEU A 538 -4.22 -14.10 -6.46
CA LEU A 538 -3.52 -14.00 -5.19
C LEU A 538 -4.23 -12.96 -4.33
N VAL A 539 -5.00 -13.42 -3.32
CA VAL A 539 -5.66 -12.56 -2.35
C VAL A 539 -4.72 -12.40 -1.17
N ILE A 540 -4.12 -11.21 -1.02
CA ILE A 540 -3.09 -10.94 -0.01
C ILE A 540 -3.62 -10.21 1.24
N ASP A 541 -4.94 -10.05 1.38
CA ASP A 541 -5.54 -9.59 2.63
C ASP A 541 -5.50 -10.74 3.65
N GLY A 542 -4.52 -10.67 4.54
CA GLY A 542 -4.34 -11.61 5.64
C GLY A 542 -4.97 -11.16 6.96
N GLY A 543 -5.64 -9.98 6.97
CA GLY A 543 -6.23 -9.40 8.16
C GLY A 543 -5.18 -8.89 9.14
N PHE A 544 -4.36 -7.91 8.75
CA PHE A 544 -3.43 -7.22 9.65
C PHE A 544 -4.12 -6.70 10.91
N CYS A 545 -5.34 -6.19 10.77
CA CYS A 545 -6.12 -5.69 11.89
C CYS A 545 -6.40 -6.81 12.91
N SER A 546 -6.04 -6.56 14.17
CA SER A 546 -6.19 -7.49 15.30
C SER A 546 -7.63 -7.99 15.46
N ALA A 547 -8.63 -7.20 15.07
CA ALA A 547 -10.05 -7.60 15.10
C ALA A 547 -10.37 -8.80 14.17
N TYR A 548 -9.53 -9.08 13.17
CA TYR A 548 -9.70 -10.21 12.23
C TYR A 548 -8.97 -11.49 12.64
N HIS A 549 -7.92 -11.42 13.46
CA HIS A 549 -7.12 -12.58 13.87
C HIS A 549 -7.93 -13.79 14.36
N PRO A 550 -9.06 -13.61 15.08
CA PRO A 550 -9.92 -14.74 15.45
C PRO A 550 -10.49 -15.51 14.25
N ARG A 551 -10.66 -14.86 13.09
CA ARG A 551 -11.24 -15.42 11.85
C ARG A 551 -10.18 -15.83 10.84
N THR A 552 -9.15 -15.01 10.66
CA THR A 552 -8.08 -15.26 9.69
C THR A 552 -7.06 -16.27 10.22
N GLY A 553 -6.77 -16.28 11.51
CA GLY A 553 -5.75 -17.16 12.11
C GLY A 553 -4.31 -16.71 11.89
N ILE A 554 -4.10 -15.66 11.11
CA ILE A 554 -2.81 -15.04 10.78
C ILE A 554 -2.93 -13.52 10.92
N ALA A 555 -1.81 -12.82 10.87
CA ALA A 555 -1.72 -11.37 11.04
C ALA A 555 -1.19 -10.65 9.79
N GLY A 556 -1.54 -11.14 8.62
CA GLY A 556 -1.18 -10.52 7.34
C GLY A 556 -0.42 -11.44 6.40
N TYR A 557 -0.37 -11.04 5.14
CA TYR A 557 0.47 -11.66 4.12
C TYR A 557 1.47 -10.67 3.55
N THR A 558 2.64 -11.16 3.16
CA THR A 558 3.51 -10.48 2.19
C THR A 558 3.78 -11.42 1.03
N LEU A 559 3.39 -11.02 -0.17
CA LEU A 559 3.82 -11.67 -1.38
C LEU A 559 5.19 -11.09 -1.78
N ILE A 560 6.16 -11.97 -2.04
CA ILE A 560 7.53 -11.59 -2.40
C ILE A 560 7.79 -12.10 -3.82
N SER A 561 8.13 -11.20 -4.74
CA SER A 561 8.59 -11.51 -6.09
C SER A 561 10.07 -11.18 -6.23
N SER A 562 10.87 -12.14 -6.63
CA SER A 562 12.33 -12.00 -6.77
C SER A 562 12.84 -12.67 -8.04
N SER A 563 14.16 -12.68 -8.24
CA SER A 563 14.78 -13.45 -9.33
C SER A 563 14.54 -14.96 -9.25
N ARG A 564 14.09 -15.49 -8.11
CA ARG A 564 13.80 -16.91 -7.90
C ARG A 564 12.32 -17.28 -8.12
N GLY A 565 11.48 -16.31 -8.47
CA GLY A 565 10.03 -16.46 -8.63
C GLY A 565 9.26 -15.81 -7.50
N MET A 566 8.03 -16.31 -7.24
CA MET A 566 7.11 -15.73 -6.27
C MET A 566 6.85 -16.67 -5.11
N ARG A 567 6.73 -16.10 -3.92
CA ARG A 567 6.37 -16.80 -2.68
C ARG A 567 5.50 -15.94 -1.80
N LEU A 568 4.58 -16.55 -1.09
CA LEU A 568 3.71 -15.90 -0.13
C LEU A 568 4.19 -16.22 1.29
N LYS A 569 4.35 -15.20 2.11
CA LYS A 569 4.61 -15.33 3.55
C LYS A 569 3.37 -14.96 4.34
N ALA A 570 2.91 -15.88 5.18
CA ALA A 570 1.87 -15.63 6.17
C ALA A 570 2.54 -15.25 7.50
N HIS A 571 2.19 -14.11 8.05
CA HIS A 571 2.75 -13.59 9.29
C HIS A 571 1.92 -14.01 10.50
N GLU A 572 2.60 -14.42 11.57
CA GLU A 572 1.96 -14.55 12.87
C GLU A 572 1.69 -13.18 13.52
N ALA A 573 0.82 -13.14 14.51
CA ALA A 573 0.49 -11.90 15.21
C ALA A 573 1.73 -11.30 15.87
N PHE A 574 2.05 -10.07 15.49
CA PHE A 574 3.10 -9.28 16.12
C PHE A 574 2.63 -8.85 17.53
N THR A 575 3.49 -9.01 18.53
CA THR A 575 3.16 -8.64 19.91
C THR A 575 3.62 -7.20 20.22
N THR A 576 4.92 -7.00 20.42
CA THR A 576 5.53 -5.68 20.64
C THR A 576 6.97 -5.69 20.17
N VAL A 577 7.51 -4.51 19.82
CA VAL A 577 8.93 -4.33 19.49
C VAL A 577 9.84 -4.79 20.64
N ALA A 578 9.50 -4.45 21.87
CA ALA A 578 10.27 -4.87 23.05
C ALA A 578 10.37 -6.41 23.18
N ALA A 579 9.25 -7.12 23.03
CA ALA A 579 9.23 -8.58 23.07
C ALA A 579 10.01 -9.21 21.90
N ALA A 580 9.95 -8.62 20.72
CA ALA A 580 10.71 -9.08 19.55
C ALA A 580 12.23 -8.95 19.79
N ILE A 581 12.67 -7.86 20.41
CA ILE A 581 14.08 -7.60 20.69
C ILE A 581 14.60 -8.51 21.83
N GLU A 582 13.85 -8.63 22.93
CA GLU A 582 14.25 -9.45 24.08
C GLU A 582 14.39 -10.93 23.74
N ARG A 583 13.47 -11.45 22.92
CA ARG A 583 13.41 -12.87 22.57
C ARG A 583 14.15 -13.19 21.27
N ASN A 584 14.71 -12.21 20.58
CA ASN A 584 15.16 -12.32 19.19
C ASN A 584 14.09 -12.99 18.30
N ALA A 585 12.83 -12.67 18.60
CA ALA A 585 11.71 -13.25 17.90
C ALA A 585 11.55 -12.52 16.56
N ASP A 586 11.87 -13.23 15.49
CA ASP A 586 11.35 -12.87 14.16
C ASP A 586 9.87 -13.22 14.10
N ILE A 587 9.06 -12.51 13.30
CA ILE A 587 7.73 -12.99 12.98
C ILE A 587 7.91 -14.34 12.31
N GLN A 588 7.48 -15.41 12.97
CA GLN A 588 7.45 -16.71 12.34
C GLN A 588 6.49 -16.61 11.16
N SER A 589 6.94 -16.98 10.00
CA SER A 589 6.12 -16.96 8.81
C SER A 589 6.21 -18.30 8.10
N GLU A 590 5.05 -18.89 7.85
CA GLU A 590 4.97 -20.00 6.92
C GLU A 590 5.18 -19.48 5.50
N THR A 591 6.06 -20.13 4.75
CA THR A 591 6.36 -19.74 3.37
C THR A 591 5.75 -20.75 2.41
N ASP A 592 4.85 -20.28 1.55
CA ASP A 592 4.29 -21.08 0.45
C ASP A 592 4.93 -20.63 -0.88
N HIS A 593 5.69 -21.54 -1.49
CA HIS A 593 6.30 -21.33 -2.81
C HIS A 593 5.34 -21.79 -3.90
N PHE A 594 4.65 -20.88 -4.58
CA PHE A 594 3.68 -21.27 -5.61
C PHE A 594 4.20 -21.11 -7.05
N ALA A 595 5.17 -20.24 -7.31
CA ALA A 595 5.74 -20.02 -8.64
C ALA A 595 7.27 -19.92 -8.57
N ARG A 596 7.93 -21.07 -8.63
CA ARG A 596 9.39 -21.12 -8.68
C ARG A 596 9.87 -20.94 -10.12
N ALA A 597 10.74 -19.97 -10.34
CA ALA A 597 11.34 -19.77 -11.66
C ALA A 597 12.31 -20.90 -12.02
N GLU A 598 12.21 -21.46 -13.22
CA GLU A 598 13.11 -22.50 -13.73
C GLU A 598 14.56 -21.99 -13.88
N ARG A 599 14.71 -20.73 -14.25
CA ARG A 599 15.97 -19.98 -14.29
C ARG A 599 15.82 -18.66 -13.54
N PRO A 600 16.91 -18.07 -13.07
CA PRO A 600 16.82 -16.75 -12.46
C PRO A 600 16.18 -15.72 -13.41
N ILE A 601 15.17 -15.00 -12.92
CA ILE A 601 14.57 -13.87 -13.63
C ILE A 601 15.57 -12.74 -13.62
N MET A 602 15.91 -12.22 -14.79
CA MET A 602 16.86 -11.12 -14.96
C MET A 602 16.11 -9.79 -15.14
N VAL A 603 16.82 -8.66 -15.02
CA VAL A 603 16.26 -7.35 -15.35
C VAL A 603 15.71 -7.32 -16.76
N SER A 604 16.37 -7.99 -17.70
CA SER A 604 15.90 -8.11 -19.09
C SER A 604 14.51 -8.73 -19.23
N ASP A 605 14.05 -9.51 -18.27
CA ASP A 605 12.76 -10.20 -18.31
C ASP A 605 11.62 -9.34 -17.67
N THR A 606 11.91 -8.09 -17.27
CA THR A 606 10.99 -7.20 -16.55
C THR A 606 10.61 -5.97 -17.38
N ASP A 607 9.58 -5.24 -16.94
CA ASP A 607 9.18 -3.97 -17.53
C ASP A 607 10.33 -2.94 -17.49
N THR A 608 11.10 -2.91 -16.41
CA THR A 608 12.33 -2.09 -16.33
C THR A 608 13.32 -2.48 -17.43
N GLY A 609 13.43 -3.77 -17.74
CA GLY A 609 14.25 -4.23 -18.85
C GLY A 609 13.72 -3.80 -20.22
N ALA A 610 12.40 -3.70 -20.40
CA ALA A 610 11.79 -3.14 -21.59
C ALA A 610 12.13 -1.64 -21.72
N GLU A 611 11.94 -0.86 -20.65
CA GLU A 611 12.32 0.56 -20.58
C GLU A 611 13.81 0.78 -20.92
N ILE A 612 14.70 -0.06 -20.39
CA ILE A 612 16.15 0.00 -20.67
C ILE A 612 16.43 -0.31 -22.15
N ARG A 613 15.75 -1.28 -22.76
CA ARG A 613 15.93 -1.57 -24.20
C ARG A 613 15.51 -0.39 -25.07
N ASP A 614 14.42 0.29 -24.73
CA ASP A 614 13.97 1.49 -25.44
C ASP A 614 15.00 2.61 -25.30
N GLN A 615 15.55 2.84 -24.11
CA GLN A 615 16.64 3.81 -23.89
C GLN A 615 17.89 3.47 -24.73
N ILE A 616 18.27 2.19 -24.81
CA ILE A 616 19.37 1.76 -25.65
C ILE A 616 19.10 2.05 -27.13
N GLN A 617 17.86 1.88 -27.60
CA GLN A 617 17.48 2.21 -28.98
C GLN A 617 17.60 3.72 -29.25
N ASP A 618 17.14 4.55 -28.32
CA ASP A 618 17.25 6.01 -28.42
C ASP A 618 18.71 6.47 -28.45
N LEU A 619 19.54 5.91 -27.58
CA LEU A 619 20.99 6.17 -27.58
C LEU A 619 21.68 5.73 -28.87
N ARG A 620 21.26 4.62 -29.48
CA ARG A 620 21.75 4.19 -30.79
C ARG A 620 21.36 5.17 -31.88
N LEU A 621 20.13 5.72 -31.85
CA LEU A 621 19.71 6.76 -32.79
C LEU A 621 20.55 8.06 -32.63
N LEU A 622 20.83 8.45 -31.38
CA LEU A 622 21.72 9.58 -31.10
C LEU A 622 23.15 9.35 -31.63
N LEU A 623 23.68 8.14 -31.38
CA LEU A 623 25.00 7.74 -31.87
C LEU A 623 25.10 7.80 -33.42
N ASP A 624 24.08 7.31 -34.12
CA ASP A 624 24.00 7.37 -35.56
C ASP A 624 23.89 8.83 -36.05
N ALA A 625 23.19 9.71 -35.33
CA ALA A 625 23.12 11.13 -35.65
C ALA A 625 24.49 11.83 -35.54
N TYR A 626 25.29 11.50 -34.52
CA TYR A 626 26.68 11.98 -34.40
C TYR A 626 27.56 11.44 -35.53
N ARG A 627 27.51 10.15 -35.82
CA ARG A 627 28.34 9.51 -36.87
C ARG A 627 28.04 9.99 -38.26
N THR A 628 26.80 10.38 -38.53
CA THR A 628 26.39 10.92 -39.84
C THR A 628 26.57 12.44 -39.97
N GLY A 629 26.97 13.12 -38.88
CA GLY A 629 27.08 14.57 -38.84
C GLY A 629 25.72 15.31 -38.80
N ALA A 630 24.61 14.58 -38.57
CA ALA A 630 23.28 15.19 -38.43
C ALA A 630 23.14 15.96 -37.10
N LEU A 631 23.94 15.61 -36.11
CA LEU A 631 24.17 16.35 -34.87
C LEU A 631 25.67 16.47 -34.63
N GLU A 632 26.11 17.64 -34.18
CA GLU A 632 27.49 17.87 -33.76
C GLU A 632 27.67 17.45 -32.29
N GLU A 633 28.83 16.86 -32.00
CA GLU A 633 29.27 16.60 -30.61
C GLU A 633 29.62 17.95 -29.96
N ARG A 634 29.35 18.04 -28.66
CA ARG A 634 29.62 19.25 -27.84
C ARG A 634 30.91 19.12 -27.04
#